data_6f2b80b6a4bcd58b55b923e0cee945b5
#
_entry.id   6f2b80b6a4bcd58b55b923e0cee945b5
#
_cell.length_a   1.000
_cell.length_b   1.000
_cell.length_c   1.000
_cell.angle_alpha   90.00
_cell.angle_beta   90.00
_cell.angle_gamma   90.00
#
_symmetry.space_group_name_H-M   'P 1'
#
loop_
_entity.id
_entity.type
_entity.pdbx_description
1 polymer ?
#
loop_
_entity_poly.entity_id
_entity_poly.type
_entity_poly.pdbx_seq_one_letter_code
_entity_poly.pdbx_strand_id
1 'polypeptide(L)'
;MKRTATLLVAAIALTACTSEPPPAGPVQHPDVKSLVAAVSKAANEKKTYRFTIAPPTTGGVTAPANGAVRLGDVPGIDATTKRPVQTGGAEQELRFVSTTKDTAFVKLPQVFGLPQDKPWVKLDRKDTDDFTNTMLGFHDVIYQQAVFTTYHLPVIGAGGELKLTAQTGDRTRYSIAVDYRKAYDTLTDENLRNEVKLALDQGVTGSVGEVELDGGGLPIRIKFSTQFQNALIVDEARFTDWGTEVQIAEPAANEISRRN
;
A
#
# COMPACT_ATOMS: atom_id res chain seq x y z
N MET A 1 -81.35 30.45 -31.08
CA MET A 1 -80.17 31.03 -30.34
C MET A 1 -79.59 29.93 -29.44
N LYS A 2 -78.54 29.21 -29.91
CA LYS A 2 -77.87 28.15 -29.13
C LYS A 2 -76.55 28.73 -28.54
N ARG A 3 -76.40 28.75 -27.23
CA ARG A 3 -75.23 29.17 -26.55
C ARG A 3 -74.33 27.95 -26.24
N THR A 4 -73.20 27.89 -26.87
CA THR A 4 -72.17 26.88 -26.66
C THR A 4 -71.28 27.34 -25.51
N ALA A 5 -71.23 26.57 -24.43
CA ALA A 5 -70.30 26.80 -23.30
C ALA A 5 -69.02 26.01 -23.55
N THR A 6 -67.91 26.70 -23.63
CA THR A 6 -66.56 26.11 -23.78
C THR A 6 -66.00 25.91 -22.38
N LEU A 7 -65.77 24.63 -22.00
CA LEU A 7 -65.07 24.25 -20.78
C LEU A 7 -63.53 24.27 -21.02
N LEU A 8 -62.88 25.15 -20.29
CA LEU A 8 -61.41 25.24 -20.25
C LEU A 8 -60.92 24.27 -19.17
N VAL A 9 -60.24 23.16 -19.59
CA VAL A 9 -59.59 22.23 -18.67
C VAL A 9 -58.13 22.73 -18.45
N ALA A 10 -57.84 23.23 -17.27
CA ALA A 10 -56.50 23.61 -16.85
C ALA A 10 -55.76 22.34 -16.37
N ALA A 11 -54.79 21.84 -17.16
CA ALA A 11 -53.87 20.81 -16.74
C ALA A 11 -52.80 21.37 -15.81
N ILE A 12 -52.86 21.03 -14.54
CA ILE A 12 -51.80 21.34 -13.56
C ILE A 12 -50.73 20.28 -13.72
N ALA A 13 -49.62 20.64 -14.35
CA ALA A 13 -48.41 19.82 -14.38
C ALA A 13 -47.72 19.85 -12.99
N LEU A 14 -47.92 18.80 -12.23
CA LEU A 14 -47.13 18.56 -11.00
C LEU A 14 -45.67 18.18 -11.43
N THR A 15 -44.77 19.14 -11.43
CA THR A 15 -43.32 18.88 -11.45
C THR A 15 -42.94 18.26 -10.12
N ALA A 16 -42.92 16.93 -10.06
CA ALA A 16 -42.28 16.21 -8.97
C ALA A 16 -40.77 16.50 -9.06
N CYS A 17 -40.29 17.40 -8.21
CA CYS A 17 -38.86 17.47 -7.92
C CYS A 17 -38.47 16.14 -7.27
N THR A 18 -37.93 15.21 -8.06
CA THR A 18 -37.18 14.07 -7.54
C THR A 18 -35.91 14.66 -6.94
N SER A 19 -35.96 15.00 -5.65
CA SER A 19 -34.73 15.24 -4.89
C SER A 19 -33.94 13.94 -4.93
N GLU A 20 -32.84 13.94 -5.65
CA GLU A 20 -31.85 12.86 -5.62
C GLU A 20 -31.54 12.59 -4.15
N PRO A 21 -31.61 11.33 -3.67
CA PRO A 21 -31.28 11.05 -2.28
C PRO A 21 -29.86 11.55 -2.02
N PRO A 22 -29.62 12.19 -0.86
CA PRO A 22 -28.27 12.65 -0.54
C PRO A 22 -27.30 11.49 -0.71
N PRO A 23 -26.10 11.72 -1.26
CA PRO A 23 -25.11 10.67 -1.46
C PRO A 23 -24.94 9.92 -0.15
N ALA A 24 -25.06 8.59 -0.22
CA ALA A 24 -24.86 7.75 0.97
C ALA A 24 -23.48 8.08 1.54
N GLY A 25 -23.45 8.42 2.84
CA GLY A 25 -22.18 8.69 3.51
C GLY A 25 -21.24 7.49 3.41
N PRO A 26 -19.94 7.68 3.65
CA PRO A 26 -18.95 6.61 3.53
C PRO A 26 -19.34 5.40 4.39
N VAL A 27 -19.15 4.21 3.84
CA VAL A 27 -19.53 2.95 4.50
C VAL A 27 -18.70 2.77 5.77
N GLN A 28 -19.38 2.58 6.89
CA GLN A 28 -18.72 2.26 8.16
C GLN A 28 -18.58 0.74 8.31
N HIS A 29 -17.43 0.32 8.80
CA HIS A 29 -17.14 -1.08 9.09
C HIS A 29 -17.27 -1.35 10.58
N PRO A 30 -18.13 -2.29 11.01
CA PRO A 30 -18.36 -2.59 12.43
C PRO A 30 -17.19 -3.33 13.08
N ASP A 31 -16.37 -4.02 12.30
CA ASP A 31 -15.25 -4.84 12.77
C ASP A 31 -14.12 -4.88 11.73
N VAL A 32 -12.97 -5.40 12.19
CA VAL A 32 -11.75 -5.49 11.36
C VAL A 32 -11.91 -6.43 10.17
N LYS A 33 -12.71 -7.49 10.28
CA LYS A 33 -12.89 -8.47 9.19
C LYS A 33 -13.67 -7.85 8.04
N SER A 34 -14.73 -7.12 8.36
CA SER A 34 -15.53 -6.39 7.36
C SER A 34 -14.71 -5.28 6.68
N LEU A 35 -13.87 -4.56 7.43
CA LEU A 35 -12.94 -3.57 6.88
C LEU A 35 -11.97 -4.23 5.89
N VAL A 36 -11.27 -5.30 6.32
CA VAL A 36 -10.28 -6.01 5.50
C VAL A 36 -10.91 -6.57 4.23
N ALA A 37 -12.09 -7.18 4.33
CA ALA A 37 -12.81 -7.71 3.17
C ALA A 37 -13.19 -6.61 2.17
N ALA A 38 -13.70 -5.47 2.65
CA ALA A 38 -14.08 -4.35 1.81
C ALA A 38 -12.88 -3.69 1.12
N VAL A 39 -11.80 -3.42 1.87
CA VAL A 39 -10.56 -2.84 1.32
C VAL A 39 -9.93 -3.78 0.30
N SER A 40 -9.84 -5.08 0.60
CA SER A 40 -9.29 -6.07 -0.34
C SER A 40 -10.11 -6.13 -1.63
N LYS A 41 -11.44 -6.11 -1.53
CA LYS A 41 -12.33 -6.10 -2.70
C LYS A 41 -12.11 -4.84 -3.53
N ALA A 42 -12.18 -3.66 -2.93
CA ALA A 42 -12.03 -2.38 -3.62
C ALA A 42 -10.65 -2.26 -4.30
N ALA A 43 -9.58 -2.67 -3.61
CA ALA A 43 -8.22 -2.68 -4.17
C ALA A 43 -8.09 -3.64 -5.35
N ASN A 44 -8.64 -4.86 -5.25
CA ASN A 44 -8.61 -5.85 -6.34
C ASN A 44 -9.43 -5.42 -7.56
N GLU A 45 -10.48 -4.62 -7.39
CA GLU A 45 -11.23 -4.03 -8.51
C GLU A 45 -10.41 -2.98 -9.24
N LYS A 46 -9.63 -2.17 -8.52
CA LYS A 46 -8.77 -1.12 -9.09
C LYS A 46 -7.47 -1.64 -9.68
N LYS A 47 -6.87 -2.68 -9.09
CA LYS A 47 -5.67 -3.39 -9.53
C LYS A 47 -4.37 -2.59 -9.54
N THR A 48 -4.41 -1.28 -9.56
CA THR A 48 -3.23 -0.42 -9.65
C THR A 48 -3.37 0.81 -8.75
N TYR A 49 -2.23 1.32 -8.29
CA TYR A 49 -2.15 2.58 -7.54
C TYR A 49 -0.73 3.12 -7.51
N ARG A 50 -0.58 4.38 -7.13
CA ARG A 50 0.69 5.00 -6.75
C ARG A 50 0.81 5.07 -5.24
N PHE A 51 2.04 5.06 -4.76
CA PHE A 51 2.33 5.17 -3.33
C PHE A 51 3.46 6.15 -3.05
N THR A 52 3.47 6.64 -1.81
CA THR A 52 4.58 7.38 -1.20
C THR A 52 4.76 6.89 0.22
N ILE A 53 5.98 6.47 0.55
CA ILE A 53 6.40 6.09 1.90
C ILE A 53 7.13 7.28 2.50
N ALA A 54 6.68 7.75 3.67
CA ALA A 54 7.33 8.84 4.37
C ALA A 54 8.66 8.39 5.00
N PRO A 55 9.64 9.29 5.16
CA PRO A 55 10.84 8.97 5.95
C PRO A 55 10.43 8.65 7.39
N PRO A 56 11.09 7.67 8.03
CA PRO A 56 10.79 7.31 9.41
C PRO A 56 11.07 8.48 10.36
N THR A 57 10.20 8.69 11.33
CA THR A 57 10.31 9.80 12.27
C THR A 57 11.39 9.59 13.34
N THR A 58 11.74 8.33 13.63
CA THR A 58 12.80 7.95 14.58
C THR A 58 13.32 6.56 14.25
N GLY A 59 14.62 6.44 13.99
CA GLY A 59 15.37 5.17 14.01
C GLY A 59 14.93 4.04 13.07
N GLY A 60 13.95 4.30 12.18
CA GLY A 60 13.44 3.28 11.27
C GLY A 60 14.41 2.97 10.13
N VAL A 61 14.36 1.73 9.66
CA VAL A 61 15.17 1.25 8.52
C VAL A 61 14.60 1.67 7.16
N THR A 62 13.38 2.21 7.14
CA THR A 62 12.70 2.62 5.91
C THR A 62 13.24 3.93 5.38
N ALA A 63 13.66 3.91 4.13
CA ALA A 63 13.95 5.14 3.40
C ALA A 63 12.67 5.66 2.75
N PRO A 64 12.55 7.00 2.56
CA PRO A 64 11.46 7.55 1.78
C PRO A 64 11.47 6.91 0.39
N ALA A 65 10.31 6.50 -0.06
CA ALA A 65 10.14 5.89 -1.38
C ALA A 65 8.84 6.34 -2.02
N ASN A 66 8.82 6.32 -3.34
CA ASN A 66 7.60 6.53 -4.12
C ASN A 66 7.58 5.59 -5.32
N GLY A 67 6.41 5.33 -5.85
CA GLY A 67 6.31 4.43 -6.99
C GLY A 67 4.90 4.04 -7.35
N ALA A 68 4.79 2.90 -8.00
CA ALA A 68 3.54 2.32 -8.43
C ALA A 68 3.47 0.82 -8.10
N VAL A 69 2.27 0.34 -7.88
CA VAL A 69 1.96 -1.08 -7.66
C VAL A 69 0.91 -1.52 -8.66
N ARG A 70 1.08 -2.73 -9.18
CA ARG A 70 0.06 -3.49 -9.91
C ARG A 70 -0.24 -4.74 -9.10
N LEU A 71 -1.46 -4.84 -8.58
CA LEU A 71 -1.95 -6.00 -7.85
C LEU A 71 -2.20 -7.19 -8.81
N GLY A 72 -2.07 -8.38 -8.30
CA GLY A 72 -2.27 -9.65 -8.99
C GLY A 72 -1.85 -10.79 -8.07
N ASP A 73 -1.75 -12.02 -8.59
CA ASP A 73 -1.27 -13.19 -7.83
C ASP A 73 0.14 -12.94 -7.27
N VAL A 74 0.95 -12.28 -8.05
CA VAL A 74 2.22 -11.71 -7.59
C VAL A 74 2.17 -10.21 -7.92
N PRO A 75 2.13 -9.34 -6.91
CA PRO A 75 2.14 -7.91 -7.13
C PRO A 75 3.44 -7.45 -7.80
N GLY A 76 3.30 -6.62 -8.83
CA GLY A 76 4.43 -5.90 -9.42
C GLY A 76 4.65 -4.56 -8.75
N ILE A 77 5.90 -4.16 -8.58
CA ILE A 77 6.27 -2.85 -8.03
C ILE A 77 7.32 -2.18 -8.92
N ASP A 78 7.22 -0.88 -9.05
CA ASP A 78 8.25 0.04 -9.55
C ASP A 78 8.41 1.15 -8.53
N ALA A 79 9.54 1.19 -7.85
CA ALA A 79 9.79 2.06 -6.71
C ALA A 79 11.10 2.80 -6.83
N THR A 80 11.11 4.07 -6.46
CA THR A 80 12.32 4.90 -6.36
C THR A 80 12.52 5.32 -4.91
N THR A 81 13.75 5.23 -4.42
CA THR A 81 14.16 5.68 -3.09
C THR A 81 15.48 6.41 -3.16
N LYS A 82 15.78 7.25 -2.16
CA LYS A 82 17.06 7.93 -2.02
C LYS A 82 17.73 7.46 -0.74
N ARG A 83 18.95 6.99 -0.84
CA ARG A 83 19.72 6.48 0.29
C ARG A 83 21.19 6.81 0.15
N PRO A 84 21.92 7.02 1.25
CA PRO A 84 23.36 6.94 1.21
C PRO A 84 23.77 5.50 0.90
N VAL A 85 24.56 5.32 -0.15
CA VAL A 85 25.07 3.98 -0.57
C VAL A 85 26.38 3.61 0.10
N GLN A 86 26.99 4.59 0.78
CA GLN A 86 28.17 4.43 1.64
C GLN A 86 27.94 5.20 2.93
N THR A 87 28.50 4.73 4.04
CA THR A 87 28.42 5.40 5.33
C THR A 87 28.97 6.83 5.23
N GLY A 88 28.13 7.82 5.53
CA GLY A 88 28.48 9.24 5.43
C GLY A 88 28.54 9.80 4.00
N GLY A 89 28.18 9.03 3.00
CA GLY A 89 28.10 9.45 1.60
C GLY A 89 26.84 10.27 1.29
N ALA A 90 26.84 10.96 0.14
CA ALA A 90 25.66 11.63 -0.39
C ALA A 90 24.56 10.60 -0.71
N GLU A 91 23.30 10.99 -0.52
CA GLU A 91 22.17 10.18 -0.95
C GLU A 91 22.19 9.96 -2.46
N GLN A 92 21.95 8.72 -2.86
CA GLN A 92 21.87 8.30 -4.25
C GLN A 92 20.48 7.75 -4.52
N GLU A 93 20.00 7.98 -5.71
CA GLU A 93 18.73 7.42 -6.18
C GLU A 93 18.90 5.96 -6.58
N LEU A 94 18.09 5.10 -6.01
CA LEU A 94 17.93 3.69 -6.37
C LEU A 94 16.52 3.49 -6.91
N ARG A 95 16.37 2.78 -8.02
CA ARG A 95 15.07 2.37 -8.54
C ARG A 95 14.99 0.85 -8.53
N PHE A 96 13.94 0.32 -7.95
CA PHE A 96 13.66 -1.11 -7.89
C PHE A 96 12.45 -1.45 -8.76
N VAL A 97 12.55 -2.56 -9.49
CA VAL A 97 11.43 -3.14 -10.23
C VAL A 97 11.35 -4.62 -9.90
N SER A 98 10.18 -5.11 -9.58
CA SER A 98 9.90 -6.55 -9.50
C SER A 98 8.52 -6.87 -10.06
N THR A 99 8.44 -7.99 -10.79
CA THR A 99 7.22 -8.52 -11.40
C THR A 99 6.99 -9.97 -10.98
N THR A 100 7.97 -10.57 -10.30
CA THR A 100 7.95 -11.93 -9.76
C THR A 100 8.37 -11.91 -8.29
N LYS A 101 8.09 -12.97 -7.56
CA LYS A 101 8.53 -13.12 -6.15
C LYS A 101 9.99 -13.54 -6.00
N ASP A 102 10.60 -14.08 -7.06
CA ASP A 102 11.94 -14.68 -6.98
C ASP A 102 13.06 -13.71 -7.40
N THR A 103 12.69 -12.66 -8.13
CA THR A 103 13.67 -11.70 -8.68
C THR A 103 13.20 -10.26 -8.55
N ALA A 104 14.16 -9.38 -8.29
CA ALA A 104 14.02 -7.95 -8.44
C ALA A 104 15.14 -7.39 -9.33
N PHE A 105 14.96 -6.19 -9.80
CA PHE A 105 15.98 -5.44 -10.53
C PHE A 105 16.23 -4.14 -9.79
N VAL A 106 17.49 -3.75 -9.68
CA VAL A 106 17.88 -2.45 -9.13
C VAL A 106 18.64 -1.65 -10.16
N LYS A 107 18.19 -0.42 -10.42
CA LYS A 107 18.95 0.56 -11.16
C LYS A 107 19.89 1.26 -10.20
N LEU A 108 21.18 1.17 -10.49
CA LEU A 108 22.22 1.75 -9.66
C LEU A 108 22.74 3.06 -10.24
N PRO A 109 23.09 4.05 -9.39
CA PRO A 109 23.78 5.26 -9.82
C PRO A 109 25.18 4.96 -10.33
N GLN A 110 25.72 5.86 -11.13
CA GLN A 110 27.03 5.69 -11.79
C GLN A 110 28.22 5.48 -10.83
N VAL A 111 28.08 5.92 -9.59
CA VAL A 111 29.10 5.70 -8.54
C VAL A 111 29.46 4.23 -8.32
N PHE A 112 28.59 3.30 -8.73
CA PHE A 112 28.84 1.87 -8.69
C PHE A 112 29.73 1.36 -9.86
N GLY A 113 30.13 2.22 -10.79
CA GLY A 113 31.03 1.87 -11.88
C GLY A 113 30.43 0.98 -12.97
N LEU A 114 29.11 0.85 -13.03
CA LEU A 114 28.45 0.12 -14.11
C LEU A 114 28.52 0.88 -15.44
N PRO A 115 28.50 0.17 -16.59
CA PRO A 115 28.36 0.81 -17.88
C PRO A 115 27.10 1.68 -17.95
N GLN A 116 27.20 2.84 -18.59
CA GLN A 116 26.12 3.83 -18.66
C GLN A 116 24.87 3.28 -19.38
N ASP A 117 25.07 2.40 -20.35
CA ASP A 117 24.05 1.71 -21.12
C ASP A 117 23.47 0.48 -20.40
N LYS A 118 24.06 0.05 -19.26
CA LYS A 118 23.66 -1.11 -18.47
C LYS A 118 23.57 -0.79 -16.97
N PRO A 119 22.69 0.17 -16.57
CA PRO A 119 22.65 0.61 -15.19
C PRO A 119 21.89 -0.33 -14.25
N TRP A 120 21.30 -1.39 -14.79
CA TRP A 120 20.49 -2.33 -14.03
C TRP A 120 21.28 -3.56 -13.59
N VAL A 121 20.97 -4.04 -12.39
CA VAL A 121 21.46 -5.31 -11.85
C VAL A 121 20.25 -6.18 -11.51
N LYS A 122 20.29 -7.42 -11.95
CA LYS A 122 19.32 -8.43 -11.52
C LYS A 122 19.69 -8.95 -10.13
N LEU A 123 18.73 -9.02 -9.26
CA LEU A 123 18.83 -9.58 -7.91
C LEU A 123 18.01 -10.88 -7.87
N ASP A 124 18.68 -12.02 -7.73
CA ASP A 124 18.00 -13.31 -7.57
C ASP A 124 18.00 -13.70 -6.09
N ARG A 125 16.85 -14.11 -5.56
CA ARG A 125 16.74 -14.51 -4.13
C ARG A 125 17.53 -15.76 -3.77
N LYS A 126 18.02 -16.48 -4.77
CA LYS A 126 18.91 -17.63 -4.56
C LYS A 126 20.37 -17.24 -4.38
N ASP A 127 20.72 -16.01 -4.77
CA ASP A 127 22.06 -15.49 -4.58
C ASP A 127 22.28 -15.14 -3.12
N THR A 128 23.45 -15.50 -2.57
CA THR A 128 23.78 -15.33 -1.15
C THR A 128 24.86 -14.29 -0.90
N ASP A 129 25.27 -13.56 -1.94
CA ASP A 129 26.28 -12.52 -1.80
C ASP A 129 25.73 -11.28 -1.05
N ASP A 130 26.63 -10.57 -0.34
CA ASP A 130 26.29 -9.45 0.53
C ASP A 130 25.58 -8.30 -0.21
N PHE A 131 25.97 -8.03 -1.46
CA PHE A 131 25.35 -6.97 -2.23
C PHE A 131 23.88 -7.33 -2.55
N THR A 132 23.64 -8.54 -3.08
CA THR A 132 22.27 -9.01 -3.40
C THR A 132 21.42 -9.01 -2.15
N ASN A 133 21.91 -9.55 -1.04
CA ASN A 133 21.20 -9.56 0.23
C ASN A 133 20.87 -8.13 0.72
N THR A 134 21.81 -7.20 0.62
CA THR A 134 21.61 -5.80 1.01
C THR A 134 20.55 -5.12 0.14
N MET A 135 20.64 -5.28 -1.19
CA MET A 135 19.69 -4.65 -2.12
C MET A 135 18.30 -5.27 -2.04
N LEU A 136 18.20 -6.59 -1.87
CA LEU A 136 16.91 -7.25 -1.60
C LEU A 136 16.32 -6.80 -0.26
N GLY A 137 17.12 -6.61 0.78
CA GLY A 137 16.64 -6.05 2.05
C GLY A 137 16.01 -4.66 1.87
N PHE A 138 16.60 -3.79 1.05
CA PHE A 138 16.00 -2.48 0.73
C PHE A 138 14.72 -2.61 -0.08
N HIS A 139 14.72 -3.46 -1.10
CA HIS A 139 13.55 -3.76 -1.90
C HIS A 139 12.40 -4.28 -1.04
N ASP A 140 12.65 -5.25 -0.17
CA ASP A 140 11.63 -5.93 0.60
C ASP A 140 10.94 -5.03 1.61
N VAL A 141 11.71 -4.15 2.28
CA VAL A 141 11.15 -3.14 3.18
C VAL A 141 10.19 -2.20 2.42
N ILE A 142 10.58 -1.73 1.22
CA ILE A 142 9.71 -0.88 0.39
C ILE A 142 8.50 -1.68 -0.09
N TYR A 143 8.72 -2.92 -0.55
CA TYR A 143 7.67 -3.78 -1.07
C TYR A 143 6.60 -4.09 -0.02
N GLN A 144 6.99 -4.46 1.20
CA GLN A 144 6.04 -4.74 2.29
C GLN A 144 5.15 -3.53 2.62
N GLN A 145 5.72 -2.33 2.66
CA GLN A 145 4.95 -1.12 2.93
C GLN A 145 4.10 -0.68 1.75
N ALA A 146 4.63 -0.79 0.52
CA ALA A 146 3.91 -0.42 -0.69
C ALA A 146 2.74 -1.37 -0.96
N VAL A 147 2.93 -2.69 -0.79
CA VAL A 147 1.91 -3.71 -1.08
C VAL A 147 1.09 -4.03 0.18
N PHE A 148 0.48 -2.99 0.74
CA PHE A 148 -0.31 -3.04 1.97
C PHE A 148 -1.36 -4.15 2.00
N THR A 149 -2.04 -4.38 0.88
CA THR A 149 -3.12 -5.37 0.79
C THR A 149 -2.67 -6.81 0.97
N THR A 150 -1.42 -7.12 0.65
CA THR A 150 -0.88 -8.48 0.72
C THR A 150 -0.18 -8.76 2.06
N TYR A 151 0.43 -7.74 2.67
CA TYR A 151 1.20 -7.92 3.90
C TYR A 151 0.44 -7.46 5.15
N HIS A 152 0.00 -6.21 5.18
CA HIS A 152 -0.59 -5.64 6.38
C HIS A 152 -2.05 -6.04 6.60
N LEU A 153 -2.87 -6.06 5.55
CA LEU A 153 -4.29 -6.39 5.70
C LEU A 153 -4.55 -7.78 6.28
N PRO A 154 -3.87 -8.86 5.85
CA PRO A 154 -4.07 -10.16 6.46
C PRO A 154 -3.70 -10.21 7.95
N VAL A 155 -2.59 -9.57 8.34
CA VAL A 155 -2.16 -9.49 9.74
C VAL A 155 -3.15 -8.68 10.58
N ILE A 156 -3.63 -7.55 10.04
CA ILE A 156 -4.69 -6.73 10.66
C ILE A 156 -5.97 -7.57 10.82
N GLY A 157 -6.37 -8.31 9.79
CA GLY A 157 -7.57 -9.15 9.82
C GLY A 157 -7.49 -10.28 10.84
N ALA A 158 -6.29 -10.83 11.08
CA ALA A 158 -6.04 -11.92 11.99
C ALA A 158 -5.95 -11.48 13.46
N GLY A 159 -5.28 -10.36 13.75
CA GLY A 159 -4.99 -9.92 15.13
C GLY A 159 -5.56 -8.54 15.50
N GLY A 160 -6.21 -7.84 14.57
CA GLY A 160 -6.60 -6.45 14.77
C GLY A 160 -7.89 -6.26 15.56
N GLU A 161 -7.96 -5.11 16.22
CA GLU A 161 -9.16 -4.51 16.79
C GLU A 161 -9.38 -3.16 16.16
N LEU A 162 -10.64 -2.84 15.78
CA LEU A 162 -11.02 -1.67 15.00
C LEU A 162 -11.82 -0.68 15.87
N LYS A 163 -11.48 0.61 15.74
CA LYS A 163 -12.25 1.68 16.31
C LYS A 163 -12.41 2.82 15.31
N LEU A 164 -13.63 3.21 14.99
CA LEU A 164 -13.90 4.42 14.20
C LEU A 164 -13.46 5.65 15.02
N THR A 165 -12.61 6.49 14.43
CA THR A 165 -12.07 7.70 15.11
C THR A 165 -12.55 9.00 14.49
N ALA A 166 -12.79 9.01 13.18
CA ALA A 166 -13.33 10.19 12.49
C ALA A 166 -14.04 9.81 11.19
N GLN A 167 -15.02 10.65 10.85
CA GLN A 167 -15.68 10.64 9.55
C GLN A 167 -15.86 12.10 9.12
N THR A 168 -15.28 12.48 7.99
CA THR A 168 -15.30 13.86 7.51
C THR A 168 -15.46 13.86 5.99
N GLY A 169 -16.61 14.35 5.52
CA GLY A 169 -16.94 14.30 4.10
C GLY A 169 -17.02 12.86 3.62
N ASP A 170 -16.25 12.54 2.59
CA ASP A 170 -16.12 11.20 1.99
C ASP A 170 -15.02 10.33 2.61
N ARG A 171 -14.40 10.76 3.71
CA ARG A 171 -13.28 10.08 4.35
C ARG A 171 -13.68 9.44 5.67
N THR A 172 -13.18 8.23 5.89
CA THR A 172 -13.36 7.51 7.15
C THR A 172 -12.01 7.12 7.71
N ARG A 173 -11.77 7.39 9.00
CA ARG A 173 -10.54 7.05 9.69
C ARG A 173 -10.82 6.07 10.81
N TYR A 174 -10.01 5.03 10.85
CA TYR A 174 -10.03 4.01 11.89
C TYR A 174 -8.71 3.99 12.64
N SER A 175 -8.77 3.83 13.95
CA SER A 175 -7.64 3.36 14.76
C SER A 175 -7.69 1.84 14.80
N ILE A 176 -6.51 1.23 14.67
CA ILE A 176 -6.34 -0.23 14.67
C ILE A 176 -5.25 -0.58 15.68
N ALA A 177 -5.56 -1.50 16.60
CA ALA A 177 -4.56 -2.14 17.44
C ALA A 177 -4.40 -3.59 16.97
N VAL A 178 -3.16 -4.03 16.71
CA VAL A 178 -2.87 -5.40 16.24
C VAL A 178 -2.11 -6.13 17.32
N ASP A 179 -2.66 -7.24 17.79
CA ASP A 179 -2.01 -8.21 18.67
C ASP A 179 -1.31 -9.27 17.80
N TYR A 180 0.01 -9.33 17.86
CA TYR A 180 0.80 -10.25 17.03
C TYR A 180 0.69 -11.71 17.51
N ARG A 181 0.42 -11.97 18.80
CA ARG A 181 0.17 -13.33 19.27
C ARG A 181 -1.12 -13.87 18.67
N LYS A 182 -2.20 -13.09 18.76
CA LYS A 182 -3.49 -13.41 18.16
C LYS A 182 -3.37 -13.57 16.63
N ALA A 183 -2.61 -12.68 15.96
CA ALA A 183 -2.35 -12.80 14.53
C ALA A 183 -1.62 -14.09 14.19
N TYR A 184 -0.54 -14.44 14.91
CA TYR A 184 0.22 -15.67 14.74
C TYR A 184 -0.66 -16.92 14.86
N ASP A 185 -1.54 -16.96 15.86
CA ASP A 185 -2.41 -18.11 16.12
C ASP A 185 -3.53 -18.26 15.08
N THR A 186 -3.87 -17.16 14.38
CA THR A 186 -5.01 -17.09 13.43
C THR A 186 -4.58 -17.16 11.96
N LEU A 187 -3.38 -16.69 11.62
CA LEU A 187 -2.88 -16.68 10.25
C LEU A 187 -2.71 -18.09 9.68
N THR A 188 -3.20 -18.30 8.47
CA THR A 188 -3.04 -19.54 7.70
C THR A 188 -1.91 -19.49 6.68
N ASP A 189 -1.50 -18.28 6.25
CA ASP A 189 -0.34 -18.08 5.38
C ASP A 189 0.95 -18.26 6.20
N GLU A 190 1.74 -19.28 5.85
CA GLU A 190 2.96 -19.64 6.58
C GLU A 190 4.04 -18.54 6.52
N ASN A 191 4.15 -17.82 5.42
CA ASN A 191 5.15 -16.76 5.28
C ASN A 191 4.83 -15.60 6.22
N LEU A 192 3.59 -15.11 6.19
CA LEU A 192 3.14 -14.04 7.09
C LEU A 192 3.20 -14.49 8.56
N ARG A 193 2.85 -15.74 8.82
CA ARG A 193 2.95 -16.34 10.17
C ARG A 193 4.39 -16.37 10.66
N ASN A 194 5.36 -16.72 9.81
CA ASN A 194 6.77 -16.71 10.14
C ASN A 194 7.30 -15.28 10.38
N GLU A 195 6.87 -14.30 9.60
CA GLU A 195 7.22 -12.89 9.82
C GLU A 195 6.69 -12.39 11.18
N VAL A 196 5.43 -12.67 11.49
CA VAL A 196 4.85 -12.33 12.81
C VAL A 196 5.58 -13.04 13.94
N LYS A 197 5.94 -14.32 13.73
CA LYS A 197 6.75 -15.06 14.71
C LYS A 197 8.11 -14.41 14.95
N LEU A 198 8.80 -14.02 13.89
CA LEU A 198 10.09 -13.32 14.01
C LEU A 198 9.98 -12.03 14.81
N ALA A 199 8.91 -11.26 14.59
CA ALA A 199 8.64 -10.05 15.38
C ALA A 199 8.41 -10.38 16.86
N LEU A 200 7.61 -11.41 17.15
CA LEU A 200 7.38 -11.90 18.54
C LEU A 200 8.66 -12.37 19.21
N ASP A 201 9.52 -13.12 18.50
CA ASP A 201 10.82 -13.60 19.00
C ASP A 201 11.77 -12.43 19.32
N GLN A 202 11.60 -11.29 18.65
CA GLN A 202 12.32 -10.04 18.92
C GLN A 202 11.66 -9.16 19.99
N GLY A 203 10.60 -9.65 20.63
CA GLY A 203 9.88 -8.94 21.70
C GLY A 203 8.86 -7.92 21.22
N VAL A 204 8.52 -7.90 19.92
CA VAL A 204 7.45 -7.05 19.39
C VAL A 204 6.12 -7.78 19.56
N THR A 205 5.26 -7.27 20.43
CA THR A 205 3.99 -7.92 20.78
C THR A 205 2.81 -7.44 19.93
N GLY A 206 2.98 -6.33 19.21
CA GLY A 206 1.92 -5.76 18.36
C GLY A 206 2.27 -4.39 17.83
N SER A 207 1.31 -3.79 17.15
CA SER A 207 1.39 -2.44 16.61
C SER A 207 0.06 -1.69 16.79
N VAL A 208 0.14 -0.37 16.82
CA VAL A 208 -1.04 0.50 16.79
C VAL A 208 -0.94 1.46 15.62
N GLY A 209 -2.06 1.74 14.99
CA GLY A 209 -2.03 2.61 13.83
C GLY A 209 -3.37 3.19 13.43
N GLU A 210 -3.34 3.86 12.31
CA GLU A 210 -4.50 4.46 11.67
C GLU A 210 -4.58 4.03 10.21
N VAL A 211 -5.79 3.76 9.75
CA VAL A 211 -6.12 3.58 8.34
C VAL A 211 -7.17 4.63 7.98
N GLU A 212 -6.89 5.40 6.94
CA GLU A 212 -7.82 6.37 6.37
C GLU A 212 -8.27 5.89 4.99
N LEU A 213 -9.59 5.83 4.80
CA LEU A 213 -10.23 5.41 3.55
C LEU A 213 -10.91 6.59 2.88
N ASP A 214 -10.97 6.55 1.55
CA ASP A 214 -11.84 7.42 0.76
C ASP A 214 -13.31 6.93 0.75
N GLY A 215 -14.19 7.67 0.07
CA GLY A 215 -15.61 7.33 -0.06
C GLY A 215 -15.89 6.02 -0.81
N GLY A 216 -14.92 5.53 -1.57
CA GLY A 216 -14.97 4.23 -2.26
C GLY A 216 -14.45 3.07 -1.42
N GLY A 217 -13.99 3.32 -0.19
CA GLY A 217 -13.41 2.33 0.70
C GLY A 217 -11.96 1.96 0.38
N LEU A 218 -11.28 2.76 -0.44
CA LEU A 218 -9.87 2.56 -0.78
C LEU A 218 -8.98 3.26 0.25
N PRO A 219 -7.88 2.62 0.70
CA PRO A 219 -6.94 3.27 1.58
C PRO A 219 -6.24 4.43 0.87
N ILE A 220 -6.24 5.59 1.52
CA ILE A 220 -5.51 6.77 1.07
C ILE A 220 -4.30 7.06 1.96
N ARG A 221 -4.33 6.56 3.20
CA ARG A 221 -3.24 6.67 4.15
C ARG A 221 -3.29 5.52 5.15
N ILE A 222 -2.11 5.00 5.45
CA ILE A 222 -1.88 4.12 6.59
C ILE A 222 -0.72 4.66 7.42
N LYS A 223 -0.81 4.51 8.73
CA LYS A 223 0.26 4.85 9.64
C LYS A 223 0.25 3.84 10.77
N PHE A 224 1.37 3.15 11.00
CA PHE A 224 1.53 2.23 12.11
C PHE A 224 2.72 2.62 12.97
N SER A 225 2.59 2.39 14.27
CA SER A 225 3.62 2.58 15.25
C SER A 225 3.87 1.26 15.97
N THR A 226 5.12 0.84 15.97
CA THR A 226 5.56 -0.43 16.56
C THR A 226 6.66 -0.13 17.57
N GLN A 227 6.50 -0.62 18.80
CA GLN A 227 7.55 -0.54 19.79
C GLN A 227 8.54 -1.67 19.54
N PHE A 228 9.77 -1.32 19.21
CA PHE A 228 10.87 -2.26 19.05
C PHE A 228 12.01 -1.87 20.02
N GLN A 229 12.26 -2.73 21.00
CA GLN A 229 13.20 -2.40 22.09
C GLN A 229 12.86 -1.03 22.72
N ASN A 230 13.82 -0.08 22.68
CA ASN A 230 13.65 1.27 23.21
C ASN A 230 13.25 2.31 22.14
N ALA A 231 12.97 1.88 20.92
CA ALA A 231 12.62 2.76 19.80
C ALA A 231 11.15 2.60 19.39
N LEU A 232 10.48 3.71 19.10
CA LEU A 232 9.19 3.72 18.45
C LEU A 232 9.41 3.86 16.94
N ILE A 233 9.16 2.79 16.20
CA ILE A 233 9.20 2.79 14.74
C ILE A 233 7.84 3.25 14.24
N VAL A 234 7.83 4.27 13.38
CA VAL A 234 6.60 4.78 12.76
C VAL A 234 6.74 4.67 11.26
N ASP A 235 5.86 3.88 10.67
CA ASP A 235 5.74 3.69 9.23
C ASP A 235 4.50 4.41 8.74
N GLU A 236 4.64 5.22 7.68
CA GLU A 236 3.53 5.90 7.03
C GLU A 236 3.61 5.74 5.52
N ALA A 237 2.53 5.27 4.91
CA ALA A 237 2.37 5.23 3.47
C ALA A 237 1.07 5.94 3.05
N ARG A 238 1.11 6.57 1.87
CA ARG A 238 -0.03 7.21 1.22
C ARG A 238 -0.24 6.55 -0.13
N PHE A 239 -1.50 6.41 -0.52
CA PHE A 239 -1.91 5.77 -1.77
C PHE A 239 -2.78 6.71 -2.57
N THR A 240 -2.50 6.81 -3.86
CA THR A 240 -3.19 7.70 -4.80
C THR A 240 -3.41 6.99 -6.13
N ASP A 241 -4.16 7.63 -7.01
CA ASP A 241 -4.31 7.23 -8.41
C ASP A 241 -4.77 5.77 -8.59
N TRP A 242 -5.67 5.34 -7.72
CA TRP A 242 -6.27 4.00 -7.80
C TRP A 242 -6.95 3.75 -9.14
N GLY A 243 -6.58 2.65 -9.80
CA GLY A 243 -7.11 2.25 -11.09
C GLY A 243 -6.50 2.96 -12.29
N THR A 244 -5.54 3.89 -12.07
CA THR A 244 -4.80 4.50 -13.18
C THR A 244 -3.81 3.50 -13.77
N GLU A 245 -3.69 3.46 -15.07
CA GLU A 245 -2.73 2.59 -15.74
C GLU A 245 -1.29 2.87 -15.28
N VAL A 246 -0.57 1.81 -14.95
CA VAL A 246 0.83 1.87 -14.57
C VAL A 246 1.64 0.89 -15.42
N GLN A 247 2.81 1.32 -15.87
CA GLN A 247 3.73 0.47 -16.60
C GLN A 247 4.79 -0.03 -15.62
N ILE A 248 4.69 -1.33 -15.28
CA ILE A 248 5.69 -2.02 -14.46
C ILE A 248 6.23 -3.15 -15.32
N ALA A 249 7.45 -2.97 -15.81
CA ALA A 249 8.12 -3.91 -16.69
C ALA A 249 9.59 -4.10 -16.27
N GLU A 250 10.08 -5.30 -16.41
CA GLU A 250 11.52 -5.59 -16.24
C GLU A 250 12.34 -4.77 -17.23
N PRO A 251 13.57 -4.37 -16.85
CA PRO A 251 14.47 -3.70 -17.77
C PRO A 251 14.82 -4.61 -18.95
N ALA A 252 15.12 -4.00 -20.11
CA ALA A 252 15.53 -4.76 -21.28
C ALA A 252 16.84 -5.52 -21.01
N ALA A 253 16.97 -6.72 -21.55
CA ALA A 253 18.12 -7.59 -21.28
C ALA A 253 19.48 -6.95 -21.62
N ASN A 254 19.51 -6.05 -22.60
CA ASN A 254 20.71 -5.30 -22.98
C ASN A 254 21.06 -4.14 -22.02
N GLU A 255 20.13 -3.75 -21.14
CA GLU A 255 20.35 -2.74 -20.08
C GLU A 255 20.84 -3.34 -18.76
N ILE A 256 20.91 -4.68 -18.66
CA ILE A 256 21.27 -5.38 -17.44
C ILE A 256 22.77 -5.69 -17.47
N SER A 257 23.48 -5.21 -16.46
CA SER A 257 24.88 -5.58 -16.21
C SER A 257 24.97 -7.01 -15.68
N ARG A 258 25.96 -7.75 -16.19
CA ARG A 258 26.41 -8.99 -15.55
C ARG A 258 27.31 -8.62 -14.39
N ARG A 259 27.01 -9.12 -13.21
CA ARG A 259 27.97 -9.08 -12.11
C ARG A 259 29.01 -10.17 -12.31
N ASN A 260 30.27 -9.79 -12.29
CA ASN A 260 31.40 -10.72 -12.27
C ASN A 260 31.66 -11.21 -10.85
#